data_fb78ff0748b8b97d69de938616646c91
#
_entry.id   fb78ff0748b8b97d69de938616646c91
#
_cell.length_a   1.000
_cell.length_b   1.000
_cell.length_c   1.000
_cell.angle_alpha   90.00
_cell.angle_beta   90.00
_cell.angle_gamma   90.00
#
_symmetry.space_group_name_H-M   'P 1'
#
loop_
_entity.id
_entity.type
_entity.pdbx_description
1 polymer ?
#
loop_
_entity_poly.entity_id
_entity_poly.type
_entity_poly.pdbx_seq_one_letter_code
_entity_poly.pdbx_strand_id
1 'polypeptide(L)'
;MSNMKKGCRVVFTDLDGTLLGSDQKLSNRNRQTLEDLGQQNIARVVITGRSLLSCDRVINENFPIDFLVTSSGAGIFSHQPRELIHHFGLAVPEIKTAIDVLKNLKMDFMVHDPVPDNHQFYWY
;
A
#
# COMPACT_ATOMS: atom_id res chain seq x y z
N MET A 1 35.52 8.52 -17.88
CA MET A 1 34.13 8.07 -17.75
C MET A 1 33.86 7.76 -16.28
N SER A 2 33.07 8.56 -15.65
CA SER A 2 32.76 8.35 -14.23
C SER A 2 31.87 7.10 -14.11
N ASN A 3 32.35 6.11 -13.37
CA ASN A 3 31.56 5.00 -12.89
C ASN A 3 30.53 5.55 -11.88
N MET A 4 29.46 6.14 -12.38
CA MET A 4 28.31 6.45 -11.53
C MET A 4 27.79 5.09 -11.02
N LYS A 5 28.03 4.78 -9.77
CA LYS A 5 27.34 3.70 -9.08
C LYS A 5 25.86 3.88 -9.39
N LYS A 6 25.27 2.90 -10.10
CA LYS A 6 23.82 2.86 -10.30
C LYS A 6 23.21 2.71 -8.91
N GLY A 7 22.96 3.82 -8.24
CA GLY A 7 22.19 3.83 -7.01
C GLY A 7 20.78 3.33 -7.32
N CYS A 8 20.21 2.51 -6.47
CA CYS A 8 18.80 2.20 -6.54
C CYS A 8 18.02 3.51 -6.46
N ARG A 9 17.20 3.81 -7.48
CA ARG A 9 16.34 4.99 -7.49
C ARG A 9 14.90 4.53 -7.34
N VAL A 10 14.18 5.16 -6.45
CA VAL A 10 12.80 4.84 -6.16
C VAL A 10 12.00 6.12 -5.94
N VAL A 11 10.77 6.13 -6.42
CA VAL A 11 9.78 7.17 -6.15
C VAL A 11 8.65 6.55 -5.36
N PHE A 12 8.32 7.15 -4.23
CA PHE A 12 7.16 6.85 -3.42
C PHE A 12 6.09 7.91 -3.65
N THR A 13 4.85 7.47 -3.81
CA THR A 13 3.71 8.37 -4.00
C THR A 13 2.49 7.85 -3.26
N ASP A 14 1.66 8.76 -2.78
CA ASP A 14 0.32 8.44 -2.31
C ASP A 14 -0.62 8.16 -3.48
N LEU A 15 -1.76 7.57 -3.20
CA LEU A 15 -2.76 7.17 -4.20
C LEU A 15 -3.89 8.19 -4.30
N ASP A 16 -4.68 8.33 -3.23
CA ASP A 16 -5.90 9.13 -3.22
C ASP A 16 -5.61 10.62 -3.13
N GLY A 17 -6.15 11.40 -4.06
CA GLY A 17 -5.89 12.85 -4.10
C GLY A 17 -4.49 13.23 -4.60
N THR A 18 -3.65 12.25 -4.96
CA THR A 18 -2.30 12.46 -5.52
C THR A 18 -2.20 11.88 -6.92
N LEU A 19 -2.20 10.56 -7.06
CA LEU A 19 -2.23 9.90 -8.37
C LEU A 19 -3.63 9.85 -8.95
N LEU A 20 -4.63 9.53 -8.11
CA LEU A 20 -6.03 9.47 -8.51
C LEU A 20 -6.70 10.81 -8.26
N GLY A 21 -7.49 11.25 -9.24
CA GLY A 21 -8.37 12.39 -9.10
C GLY A 21 -9.62 12.09 -8.27
N SER A 22 -10.51 13.07 -8.17
CA SER A 22 -11.82 12.92 -7.49
C SER A 22 -12.73 11.86 -8.14
N ASP A 23 -12.50 11.55 -9.41
CA ASP A 23 -13.16 10.48 -10.16
C ASP A 23 -12.55 9.09 -9.92
N GLN A 24 -11.57 8.98 -9.02
CA GLN A 24 -10.83 7.75 -8.70
C GLN A 24 -10.06 7.17 -9.89
N LYS A 25 -9.69 7.99 -10.86
CA LYS A 25 -8.94 7.56 -12.04
C LYS A 25 -7.55 8.17 -12.10
N LEU A 26 -6.63 7.40 -12.67
CA LEU A 26 -5.30 7.86 -13.01
C LEU A 26 -5.38 8.77 -14.24
N SER A 27 -4.95 10.03 -14.10
CA SER A 27 -4.91 10.95 -15.22
C SER A 27 -3.88 10.52 -16.28
N ASN A 28 -4.10 10.89 -17.53
CA ASN A 28 -3.14 10.60 -18.60
C ASN A 28 -1.74 11.18 -18.31
N ARG A 29 -1.68 12.37 -17.70
CA ARG A 29 -0.42 13.01 -17.32
C ARG A 29 0.32 12.20 -16.26
N ASN A 30 -0.36 11.77 -15.20
CA ASN A 30 0.24 10.95 -14.15
C ASN A 30 0.68 9.60 -14.68
N ARG A 31 -0.15 8.97 -15.56
CA ARG A 31 0.22 7.72 -16.23
C ARG A 31 1.52 7.87 -16.99
N GLN A 32 1.62 8.87 -17.87
CA GLN A 32 2.81 9.11 -18.68
C GLN A 32 4.04 9.32 -17.79
N THR A 33 3.90 10.11 -16.72
CA THR A 33 5.01 10.35 -15.76
C THR A 33 5.49 9.05 -15.12
N LEU A 34 4.58 8.17 -14.71
CA LEU A 34 4.95 6.87 -14.13
C LEU A 34 5.62 5.96 -15.16
N GLU A 35 5.14 5.96 -16.40
CA GLU A 35 5.74 5.19 -17.50
C GLU A 35 7.17 5.69 -17.80
N ASP A 36 7.36 7.00 -17.87
CA ASP A 36 8.68 7.63 -18.11
C ASP A 36 9.68 7.30 -16.98
N LEU A 37 9.22 7.27 -15.73
CA LEU A 37 10.04 6.83 -14.59
C LEU A 37 10.48 5.38 -14.76
N GLY A 38 9.56 4.50 -15.17
CA GLY A 38 9.88 3.10 -15.43
C GLY A 38 10.90 2.91 -16.54
N GLN A 39 10.80 3.68 -17.63
CA GLN A 39 11.77 3.66 -18.72
C GLN A 39 13.18 4.09 -18.26
N GLN A 40 13.26 4.91 -17.24
CA GLN A 40 14.53 5.35 -16.61
C GLN A 40 15.04 4.37 -15.53
N ASN A 41 14.42 3.19 -15.37
CA ASN A 41 14.72 2.23 -14.32
C ASN A 41 14.60 2.83 -12.91
N ILE A 42 13.59 3.67 -12.68
CA ILE A 42 13.22 4.22 -11.39
C ILE A 42 12.03 3.39 -10.88
N ALA A 43 12.20 2.73 -9.74
CA ALA A 43 11.13 1.97 -9.13
C ALA A 43 10.00 2.89 -8.64
N ARG A 44 8.75 2.49 -8.89
CA ARG A 44 7.54 3.26 -8.59
C ARG A 44 6.74 2.53 -7.52
N VAL A 45 6.60 3.14 -6.37
CA VAL A 45 5.92 2.56 -5.21
C VAL A 45 4.74 3.42 -4.81
N VAL A 46 3.55 2.84 -4.81
CA VAL A 46 2.37 3.47 -4.23
C VAL A 46 2.25 3.08 -2.77
N ILE A 47 2.05 4.07 -1.90
CA ILE A 47 1.79 3.88 -0.47
C ILE A 47 0.40 4.45 -0.17
N THR A 48 -0.47 3.64 0.43
CA THR A 48 -1.86 4.05 0.70
C THR A 48 -2.38 3.45 2.02
N GLY A 49 -3.34 4.15 2.61
CA GLY A 49 -4.14 3.62 3.74
C GLY A 49 -5.17 2.56 3.33
N ARG A 50 -5.43 2.38 2.03
CA ARG A 50 -6.39 1.38 1.53
C ARG A 50 -5.93 -0.05 1.84
N SER A 51 -6.89 -0.95 2.11
CA SER A 51 -6.64 -2.40 2.08
C SER A 51 -6.38 -2.87 0.65
N LEU A 52 -5.79 -4.06 0.49
CA LEU A 52 -5.54 -4.65 -0.84
C LEU A 52 -6.83 -4.74 -1.65
N LEU A 53 -7.91 -5.25 -1.07
CA LEU A 53 -9.21 -5.34 -1.73
C LEU A 53 -9.72 -3.98 -2.25
N SER A 54 -9.50 -2.91 -1.48
CA SER A 54 -9.88 -1.55 -1.89
C SER A 54 -8.96 -0.99 -2.98
N CYS A 55 -7.68 -1.36 -2.97
CA CYS A 55 -6.74 -1.00 -4.04
C CYS A 55 -7.11 -1.66 -5.36
N ASP A 56 -7.47 -2.93 -5.36
CA ASP A 56 -7.79 -3.71 -6.57
C ASP A 56 -9.03 -3.17 -7.32
N ARG A 57 -9.84 -2.35 -6.67
CA ARG A 57 -10.95 -1.64 -7.33
C ARG A 57 -10.51 -0.48 -8.23
N VAL A 58 -9.31 0.07 -8.00
CA VAL A 58 -8.80 1.28 -8.69
C VAL A 58 -7.44 1.06 -9.35
N ILE A 59 -6.71 0.03 -8.96
CA ILE A 59 -5.40 -0.34 -9.50
C ILE A 59 -5.55 -1.66 -10.25
N ASN A 60 -5.69 -1.57 -11.56
CA ASN A 60 -5.72 -2.75 -12.43
C ASN A 60 -4.29 -3.23 -12.77
N GLU A 61 -4.18 -4.38 -13.42
CA GLU A 61 -2.91 -4.99 -13.82
C GLU A 61 -2.02 -4.08 -14.69
N ASN A 62 -2.62 -3.17 -15.48
CA ASN A 62 -1.91 -2.23 -16.36
C ASN A 62 -1.58 -0.88 -15.66
N PHE A 63 -1.74 -0.80 -14.35
CA PHE A 63 -1.35 0.39 -13.62
C PHE A 63 0.18 0.49 -13.57
N PRO A 64 0.81 1.60 -13.97
CA PRO A 64 2.25 1.66 -14.24
C PRO A 64 3.09 1.83 -12.96
N ILE A 65 3.04 0.87 -12.06
CA ILE A 65 3.81 0.83 -10.80
C ILE A 65 4.52 -0.52 -10.65
N ASP A 66 5.49 -0.59 -9.75
CA ASP A 66 6.25 -1.80 -9.46
C ASP A 66 5.84 -2.45 -8.14
N PHE A 67 5.53 -1.63 -7.14
CA PHE A 67 5.16 -2.09 -5.80
C PHE A 67 3.97 -1.32 -5.24
N LEU A 68 3.23 -1.98 -4.36
CA LEU A 68 2.09 -1.43 -3.65
C LEU A 68 2.24 -1.68 -2.15
N VAL A 69 2.19 -0.62 -1.36
CA VAL A 69 2.18 -0.66 0.10
C VAL A 69 0.77 -0.31 0.57
N THR A 70 0.10 -1.25 1.22
CA THR A 70 -1.30 -1.13 1.65
C THR A 70 -1.43 -0.93 3.14
N SER A 71 -2.60 -0.46 3.57
CA SER A 71 -2.99 -0.36 4.98
C SER A 71 -1.92 0.36 5.82
N SER A 72 -1.45 1.50 5.29
CA SER A 72 -0.42 2.35 5.92
C SER A 72 0.87 1.62 6.27
N GLY A 73 1.27 0.63 5.48
CA GLY A 73 2.50 -0.15 5.67
C GLY A 73 2.31 -1.57 6.19
N ALA A 74 1.07 -1.99 6.50
CA ALA A 74 0.84 -3.34 7.00
C ALA A 74 1.12 -4.44 5.96
N GLY A 75 1.01 -4.13 4.66
CA GLY A 75 1.33 -5.06 3.59
C GLY A 75 2.15 -4.43 2.48
N ILE A 76 3.16 -5.16 1.98
CA ILE A 76 3.99 -4.78 0.84
C ILE A 76 3.83 -5.85 -0.23
N PHE A 77 3.42 -5.43 -1.43
CA PHE A 77 3.16 -6.31 -2.56
C PHE A 77 4.00 -5.91 -3.77
N SER A 78 4.45 -6.89 -4.57
CA SER A 78 4.77 -6.63 -5.97
C SER A 78 3.49 -6.32 -6.73
N HIS A 79 3.59 -5.58 -7.84
CA HIS A 79 2.40 -5.27 -8.63
C HIS A 79 2.14 -6.33 -9.70
N GLN A 80 3.19 -6.74 -10.40
CA GLN A 80 3.14 -7.72 -11.48
C GLN A 80 4.29 -8.74 -11.38
N PRO A 81 4.03 -9.99 -10.99
CA PRO A 81 2.74 -10.50 -10.48
C PRO A 81 2.38 -9.88 -9.13
N ARG A 82 1.07 -9.90 -8.79
CA ARG A 82 0.59 -9.46 -7.48
C ARG A 82 0.92 -10.51 -6.43
N GLU A 83 1.99 -10.28 -5.67
CA GLU A 83 2.45 -11.19 -4.62
C GLU A 83 2.74 -10.44 -3.33
N LEU A 84 2.39 -11.03 -2.20
CA LEU A 84 2.74 -10.49 -0.88
C LEU A 84 4.23 -10.71 -0.64
N ILE A 85 4.99 -9.61 -0.55
CA ILE A 85 6.43 -9.63 -0.27
C ILE A 85 6.68 -9.67 1.24
N HIS A 86 5.95 -8.82 1.98
CA HIS A 86 6.11 -8.70 3.41
C HIS A 86 4.83 -8.17 4.05
N HIS A 87 4.59 -8.57 5.30
CA HIS A 87 3.51 -8.03 6.10
C HIS A 87 3.96 -7.75 7.53
N PHE A 88 3.32 -6.77 8.15
CA PHE A 88 3.48 -6.44 9.56
C PHE A 88 2.15 -6.64 10.26
N GLY A 89 2.18 -7.27 11.42
CA GLY A 89 1.01 -7.48 12.26
C GLY A 89 1.41 -7.56 13.71
N LEU A 90 0.44 -7.42 14.60
CA LEU A 90 0.64 -7.60 16.03
C LEU A 90 0.63 -9.09 16.38
N ALA A 91 1.47 -9.49 17.31
CA ALA A 91 1.40 -10.84 17.88
C ALA A 91 0.17 -10.98 18.81
N VAL A 92 -0.31 -12.20 18.99
CA VAL A 92 -1.51 -12.46 19.81
C VAL A 92 -1.43 -11.85 21.22
N PRO A 93 -0.30 -11.90 21.95
CA PRO A 93 -0.20 -11.26 23.26
C PRO A 93 -0.34 -9.74 23.19
N GLU A 94 0.21 -9.11 22.14
CA GLU A 94 0.11 -7.65 21.92
C GLU A 94 -1.32 -7.25 21.62
N ILE A 95 -2.03 -8.04 20.80
CA ILE A 95 -3.45 -7.83 20.49
C ILE A 95 -4.29 -7.90 21.77
N LYS A 96 -4.09 -8.92 22.60
CA LYS A 96 -4.81 -9.06 23.88
C LYS A 96 -4.59 -7.84 24.78
N THR A 97 -3.34 -7.42 24.94
CA THR A 97 -3.00 -6.24 25.75
C THR A 97 -3.70 -4.98 25.21
N ALA A 98 -3.67 -4.76 23.90
CA ALA A 98 -4.32 -3.61 23.28
C ALA A 98 -5.84 -3.64 23.48
N ILE A 99 -6.48 -4.80 23.32
CA ILE A 99 -7.91 -4.99 23.56
C ILE A 99 -8.29 -4.66 25.01
N ASP A 100 -7.51 -5.17 25.98
CA ASP A 100 -7.78 -4.90 27.40
C ASP A 100 -7.69 -3.41 27.74
N VAL A 101 -6.69 -2.71 27.20
CA VAL A 101 -6.54 -1.27 27.35
C VAL A 101 -7.75 -0.51 26.77
N LEU A 102 -8.13 -0.83 25.51
CA LEU A 102 -9.22 -0.16 24.83
C LEU A 102 -10.57 -0.40 25.52
N LYS A 103 -10.83 -1.62 26.01
CA LYS A 103 -12.02 -1.94 26.79
C LYS A 103 -12.06 -1.19 28.12
N ASN A 104 -10.95 -1.11 28.83
CA ASN A 104 -10.86 -0.36 30.07
C ASN A 104 -11.11 1.14 29.87
N LEU A 105 -10.69 1.68 28.73
CA LEU A 105 -10.95 3.06 28.33
C LEU A 105 -12.35 3.27 27.74
N LYS A 106 -13.16 2.22 27.61
CA LYS A 106 -14.50 2.23 26.98
C LYS A 106 -14.49 2.84 25.58
N MET A 107 -13.48 2.52 24.80
CA MET A 107 -13.35 2.96 23.41
C MET A 107 -13.92 1.91 22.46
N ASP A 108 -14.58 2.37 21.40
CA ASP A 108 -14.93 1.54 20.25
C ASP A 108 -13.67 1.28 19.42
N PHE A 109 -13.49 0.05 18.95
CA PHE A 109 -12.34 -0.33 18.12
C PHE A 109 -12.66 -1.49 17.18
N MET A 110 -11.81 -1.68 16.19
CA MET A 110 -11.87 -2.82 15.28
C MET A 110 -10.56 -3.61 15.35
N VAL A 111 -10.69 -4.92 15.26
CA VAL A 111 -9.56 -5.84 15.08
C VAL A 111 -9.66 -6.42 13.67
N HIS A 112 -8.66 -6.15 12.84
CA HIS A 112 -8.60 -6.61 11.47
C HIS A 112 -7.86 -7.94 11.36
N ASP A 113 -8.26 -8.76 10.42
CA ASP A 113 -7.51 -9.96 10.04
C ASP A 113 -6.13 -9.56 9.48
N PRO A 114 -5.15 -10.48 9.49
CA PRO A 114 -3.85 -10.23 8.88
C PRO A 114 -3.96 -9.91 7.38
N VAL A 115 -3.02 -9.13 6.87
CA VAL A 115 -2.85 -8.93 5.41
C VAL A 115 -2.62 -10.30 4.74
N PRO A 116 -3.27 -10.61 3.60
CA PRO A 116 -4.01 -9.69 2.72
C PRO A 116 -5.50 -9.50 3.05
N ASP A 117 -6.02 -10.22 4.03
CA ASP A 117 -7.45 -10.29 4.33
C ASP A 117 -7.93 -9.23 5.33
N ASN A 118 -7.12 -8.24 5.60
CA ASN A 118 -7.39 -7.18 6.57
C ASN A 118 -8.53 -6.20 6.18
N HIS A 119 -9.25 -6.47 5.12
CA HIS A 119 -10.56 -5.91 4.85
C HIS A 119 -11.68 -6.55 5.67
N GLN A 120 -11.40 -7.73 6.27
CA GLN A 120 -12.25 -8.40 7.23
C GLN A 120 -11.86 -7.93 8.64
N PHE A 121 -12.85 -7.66 9.47
CA PHE A 121 -12.62 -7.14 10.81
C PHE A 121 -13.74 -7.51 11.78
N TYR A 122 -13.40 -7.48 13.05
CA TYR A 122 -14.31 -7.67 14.18
C TYR A 122 -14.49 -6.33 14.89
N TRP A 123 -15.74 -5.95 15.12
CA TRP A 123 -16.12 -4.72 15.82
C TRP A 123 -16.38 -5.00 17.30
N TYR A 124 -15.87 -4.14 18.17
CA TYR A 124 -16.06 -4.20 19.62
C TYR A 124 -16.52 -2.86 20.18
#